data_113020896edda5925b95b6d983350b35
#
_entry.id   113020896edda5925b95b6d983350b35
#
_cell.length_a   1.000
_cell.length_b   1.000
_cell.length_c   1.000
_cell.angle_alpha   90.00
_cell.angle_beta   90.00
_cell.angle_gamma   90.00
#
_symmetry.space_group_name_H-M   'P 1'
#
loop_
_entity.id
_entity.type
_entity.pdbx_description
1 polymer ?
#
loop_
_entity_poly.entity_id
_entity_poly.type
_entity_poly.pdbx_seq_one_letter_code
_entity_poly.pdbx_strand_id
1 'polypeptide(L)'
;ISAWWILVANAWMQNPVGMEFNPDTARNEMVDFWAVATSPMAVNKFFHSVLSGWVLAAVFVVGVSCWYLWKNREKKFALASIKIAAWVGLCAAVLSAWTGDGSGYQVAQKQPMKLAAMEGYYQGQEGAGLVAFGILNPDKKTADDGKDAFLFRMEIPKFLSLLAERDSKAFVPGINDLLKGGYPLKDGTTALSAQEKIEKGKTAIGAFSAYRAAKAAGNDAEAQVAAKVLKENVAYFGYGYIKDVNELVPNVPLTFYMFRVMVMLGGYFILFFIVVLFLVYKKDLSQMRWMHWVAMLTIP
;
A
#
# COMPACT_ATOMS: atom_id res chain seq x y z
N ILE A 1 -16.90 -13.70 -3.67
CA ILE A 1 -17.25 -12.96 -4.91
C ILE A 1 -17.33 -11.45 -4.63
N SER A 2 -18.11 -10.99 -3.63
CA SER A 2 -18.25 -9.54 -3.33
C SER A 2 -16.91 -8.86 -2.98
N ALA A 3 -16.07 -9.51 -2.17
CA ALA A 3 -14.74 -9.01 -1.83
C ALA A 3 -13.86 -8.79 -3.08
N TRP A 4 -13.96 -9.64 -4.08
CA TRP A 4 -13.23 -9.47 -5.35
C TRP A 4 -13.58 -8.14 -6.01
N TRP A 5 -14.86 -7.87 -6.23
CA TRP A 5 -15.32 -6.67 -6.94
C TRP A 5 -15.01 -5.38 -6.17
N ILE A 6 -15.14 -5.39 -4.85
CA ILE A 6 -14.75 -4.24 -4.01
C ILE A 6 -13.25 -3.95 -4.15
N LEU A 7 -12.42 -4.99 -4.15
CA LEU A 7 -10.96 -4.83 -4.26
C LEU A 7 -10.50 -4.51 -5.68
N VAL A 8 -11.21 -4.98 -6.71
CA VAL A 8 -11.02 -4.55 -8.10
C VAL A 8 -11.28 -3.04 -8.23
N ALA A 9 -12.41 -2.55 -7.71
CA ALA A 9 -12.74 -1.12 -7.73
C ALA A 9 -11.70 -0.29 -6.94
N ASN A 10 -11.29 -0.77 -5.76
CA ASN A 10 -10.26 -0.11 -4.95
C ASN A 10 -8.89 -0.08 -5.65
N ALA A 11 -8.50 -1.17 -6.33
CA ALA A 11 -7.26 -1.23 -7.08
C ALA A 11 -7.30 -0.27 -8.28
N TRP A 12 -8.42 -0.24 -8.98
CA TRP A 12 -8.61 0.63 -10.11
C TRP A 12 -8.55 2.12 -9.73
N MET A 13 -9.15 2.54 -8.63
CA MET A 13 -9.04 3.92 -8.14
C MET A 13 -7.60 4.36 -7.85
N GLN A 14 -6.72 3.41 -7.52
CA GLN A 14 -5.32 3.72 -7.23
C GLN A 14 -4.40 3.61 -8.46
N ASN A 15 -4.76 2.78 -9.42
CA ASN A 15 -4.04 2.58 -10.67
C ASN A 15 -5.05 2.23 -11.76
N PRO A 16 -5.67 3.24 -12.42
CA PRO A 16 -6.63 3.04 -13.49
C PRO A 16 -6.00 2.31 -14.67
N VAL A 17 -6.58 1.19 -15.08
CA VAL A 17 -6.18 0.38 -16.22
C VAL A 17 -7.42 0.00 -17.03
N GLY A 18 -7.24 -0.36 -18.31
CA GLY A 18 -8.31 -0.87 -19.15
C GLY A 18 -9.41 0.16 -19.48
N MET A 19 -9.05 1.44 -19.57
CA MET A 19 -10.00 2.52 -19.86
C MET A 19 -9.36 3.65 -20.63
N GLU A 20 -10.23 4.43 -21.28
CA GLU A 20 -9.89 5.66 -21.99
C GLU A 20 -10.78 6.80 -21.49
N PHE A 21 -10.20 7.99 -21.43
CA PHE A 21 -10.96 9.19 -21.11
C PHE A 21 -11.74 9.65 -22.32
N ASN A 22 -13.08 9.69 -22.19
CA ASN A 22 -13.98 10.22 -23.22
C ASN A 22 -14.32 11.67 -22.87
N PRO A 23 -13.86 12.66 -23.65
CA PRO A 23 -14.14 14.07 -23.40
C PRO A 23 -15.61 14.47 -23.62
N ASP A 24 -16.36 13.72 -24.44
CA ASP A 24 -17.77 14.01 -24.69
C ASP A 24 -18.63 13.71 -23.47
N THR A 25 -18.36 12.60 -22.80
CA THR A 25 -19.07 12.16 -21.60
C THR A 25 -18.42 12.65 -20.30
N ALA A 26 -17.21 13.22 -20.39
CA ALA A 26 -16.37 13.62 -19.24
C ALA A 26 -16.07 12.46 -18.28
N ARG A 27 -15.95 11.25 -18.81
CA ARG A 27 -15.76 10.03 -18.02
C ARG A 27 -14.59 9.20 -18.56
N ASN A 28 -14.01 8.42 -17.64
CA ASN A 28 -13.19 7.30 -18.05
C ASN A 28 -14.11 6.14 -18.40
N GLU A 29 -14.08 5.71 -19.65
CA GLU A 29 -14.89 4.61 -20.17
C GLU A 29 -14.06 3.34 -20.22
N MET A 30 -14.66 2.23 -19.75
CA MET A 30 -13.97 0.94 -19.72
C MET A 30 -13.92 0.37 -21.13
N VAL A 31 -12.69 0.16 -21.63
CA VAL A 31 -12.42 -0.43 -22.95
C VAL A 31 -11.98 -1.89 -22.86
N ASP A 32 -11.42 -2.30 -21.72
CA ASP A 32 -10.99 -3.67 -21.46
C ASP A 32 -11.40 -4.12 -20.06
N PHE A 33 -12.49 -4.89 -20.00
CA PHE A 33 -13.01 -5.45 -18.75
C PHE A 33 -12.01 -6.37 -18.04
N TRP A 34 -11.31 -7.22 -18.79
CA TRP A 34 -10.41 -8.18 -18.18
C TRP A 34 -9.15 -7.51 -17.62
N ALA A 35 -8.63 -6.49 -18.31
CA ALA A 35 -7.53 -5.69 -17.77
C ALA A 35 -7.89 -5.04 -16.43
N VAL A 36 -9.15 -4.62 -16.24
CA VAL A 36 -9.66 -4.10 -14.97
C VAL A 36 -9.82 -5.21 -13.95
N ALA A 37 -10.59 -6.27 -14.28
CA ALA A 37 -11.00 -7.31 -13.36
C ALA A 37 -9.81 -8.16 -12.85
N THR A 38 -8.81 -8.41 -13.69
CA THR A 38 -7.65 -9.25 -13.38
C THR A 38 -6.35 -8.47 -13.29
N SER A 39 -6.41 -7.17 -13.02
CA SER A 39 -5.22 -6.35 -12.86
C SER A 39 -4.31 -6.93 -11.76
N PRO A 40 -2.97 -6.95 -11.94
CA PRO A 40 -2.05 -7.48 -10.93
C PRO A 40 -2.24 -6.86 -9.55
N MET A 41 -2.63 -5.58 -9.51
CA MET A 41 -2.91 -4.88 -8.26
C MET A 41 -4.19 -5.41 -7.59
N ALA A 42 -5.26 -5.66 -8.35
CA ALA A 42 -6.50 -6.23 -7.83
C ALA A 42 -6.30 -7.65 -7.28
N VAL A 43 -5.62 -8.50 -8.06
CA VAL A 43 -5.29 -9.87 -7.67
C VAL A 43 -4.49 -9.89 -6.37
N ASN A 44 -3.42 -9.11 -6.30
CA ASN A 44 -2.55 -9.07 -5.12
C ASN A 44 -3.30 -8.55 -3.87
N LYS A 45 -4.09 -7.48 -4.01
CA LYS A 45 -4.93 -6.94 -2.93
C LYS A 45 -5.97 -7.95 -2.44
N PHE A 46 -6.58 -8.68 -3.35
CA PHE A 46 -7.56 -9.71 -2.99
C PHE A 46 -6.93 -10.79 -2.11
N PHE A 47 -5.83 -11.38 -2.57
CA PHE A 47 -5.17 -12.42 -1.78
C PHE A 47 -4.65 -11.89 -0.45
N HIS A 48 -4.03 -10.72 -0.42
CA HIS A 48 -3.56 -10.12 0.83
C HIS A 48 -4.69 -9.90 1.83
N SER A 49 -5.83 -9.37 1.40
CA SER A 49 -6.99 -9.12 2.26
C SER A 49 -7.67 -10.40 2.75
N VAL A 50 -7.82 -11.39 1.88
CA VAL A 50 -8.45 -12.68 2.24
C VAL A 50 -7.55 -13.46 3.21
N LEU A 51 -6.25 -13.51 2.94
CA LEU A 51 -5.28 -14.17 3.82
C LEU A 51 -5.22 -13.51 5.20
N SER A 52 -5.25 -12.19 5.26
CA SER A 52 -5.33 -11.45 6.54
C SER A 52 -6.61 -11.80 7.31
N GLY A 53 -7.74 -11.97 6.61
CA GLY A 53 -8.99 -12.45 7.23
C GLY A 53 -8.87 -13.88 7.77
N TRP A 54 -8.12 -14.74 7.10
CA TRP A 54 -7.86 -16.11 7.60
C TRP A 54 -6.93 -16.11 8.83
N VAL A 55 -5.94 -15.22 8.87
CA VAL A 55 -5.10 -15.01 10.07
C VAL A 55 -5.99 -14.63 11.26
N LEU A 56 -6.87 -13.64 11.07
CA LEU A 56 -7.82 -13.20 12.11
C LEU A 56 -8.72 -14.36 12.59
N ALA A 57 -9.31 -15.11 11.65
CA ALA A 57 -10.14 -16.27 11.99
C ALA A 57 -9.36 -17.35 12.77
N ALA A 58 -8.13 -17.64 12.35
CA ALA A 58 -7.26 -18.60 13.02
C ALA A 58 -6.90 -18.16 14.45
N VAL A 59 -6.54 -16.89 14.65
CA VAL A 59 -6.27 -16.31 15.97
C VAL A 59 -7.51 -16.43 16.86
N PHE A 60 -8.68 -16.09 16.34
CA PHE A 60 -9.94 -16.20 17.08
C PHE A 60 -10.21 -17.65 17.54
N VAL A 61 -10.08 -18.62 16.63
CA VAL A 61 -10.29 -20.04 16.96
C VAL A 61 -9.27 -20.52 18.00
N VAL A 62 -7.99 -20.17 17.86
CA VAL A 62 -6.97 -20.52 18.84
C VAL A 62 -7.26 -19.89 20.21
N GLY A 63 -7.63 -18.61 20.24
CA GLY A 63 -7.93 -17.92 21.50
C GLY A 63 -9.14 -18.48 22.22
N VAL A 64 -10.27 -18.72 21.49
CA VAL A 64 -11.46 -19.33 22.07
C VAL A 64 -11.17 -20.76 22.53
N SER A 65 -10.42 -21.56 21.77
CA SER A 65 -10.04 -22.91 22.18
C SER A 65 -9.15 -22.91 23.41
N CYS A 66 -8.23 -21.96 23.55
CA CYS A 66 -7.42 -21.75 24.76
C CYS A 66 -8.28 -21.37 25.97
N TRP A 67 -9.35 -20.61 25.78
CA TRP A 67 -10.33 -20.34 26.84
C TRP A 67 -11.03 -21.62 27.31
N TYR A 68 -11.41 -22.54 26.40
CA TYR A 68 -11.94 -23.87 26.77
C TYR A 68 -10.94 -24.67 27.59
N LEU A 69 -9.65 -24.69 27.20
CA LEU A 69 -8.58 -25.35 27.95
C LEU A 69 -8.41 -24.73 29.33
N TRP A 70 -8.41 -23.40 29.44
CA TRP A 70 -8.31 -22.69 30.72
C TRP A 70 -9.46 -23.03 31.69
N LYS A 71 -10.68 -23.22 31.15
CA LYS A 71 -11.86 -23.66 31.91
C LYS A 71 -11.93 -25.17 32.13
N ASN A 72 -10.94 -25.95 31.67
CA ASN A 72 -10.93 -27.42 31.69
C ASN A 72 -12.16 -28.07 31.04
N ARG A 73 -12.69 -27.43 29.96
CA ARG A 73 -13.83 -27.92 29.18
C ARG A 73 -13.36 -28.42 27.82
N GLU A 74 -13.99 -29.49 27.31
CA GLU A 74 -13.86 -30.01 25.94
C GLU A 74 -12.39 -30.06 25.43
N LYS A 75 -11.48 -30.56 26.24
CA LYS A 75 -10.03 -30.54 25.95
C LYS A 75 -9.68 -31.16 24.60
N LYS A 76 -10.28 -32.30 24.23
CA LYS A 76 -10.00 -32.98 22.95
C LYS A 76 -10.41 -32.13 21.76
N PHE A 77 -11.60 -31.53 21.84
CA PHE A 77 -12.11 -30.63 20.81
C PHE A 77 -11.23 -29.37 20.70
N ALA A 78 -10.91 -28.73 21.81
CA ALA A 78 -10.08 -27.54 21.85
C ALA A 78 -8.68 -27.78 21.24
N LEU A 79 -8.01 -28.86 21.63
CA LEU A 79 -6.69 -29.20 21.07
C LEU A 79 -6.75 -29.54 19.57
N ALA A 80 -7.79 -30.22 19.10
CA ALA A 80 -7.98 -30.49 17.68
C ALA A 80 -8.19 -29.18 16.90
N SER A 81 -9.03 -28.29 17.40
CA SER A 81 -9.31 -26.98 16.81
C SER A 81 -8.05 -26.11 16.74
N ILE A 82 -7.24 -26.06 17.81
CA ILE A 82 -5.98 -25.33 17.83
C ILE A 82 -5.01 -25.84 16.78
N LYS A 83 -4.88 -27.17 16.60
CA LYS A 83 -3.98 -27.76 15.60
C LYS A 83 -4.34 -27.30 14.19
N ILE A 84 -5.61 -27.41 13.84
CA ILE A 84 -6.10 -27.01 12.51
C ILE A 84 -5.93 -25.50 12.30
N ALA A 85 -6.43 -24.72 13.25
CA ALA A 85 -6.38 -23.26 13.16
C ALA A 85 -4.95 -22.72 13.12
N ALA A 86 -4.03 -23.27 13.90
CA ALA A 86 -2.64 -22.81 13.91
C ALA A 86 -1.91 -23.12 12.60
N TRP A 87 -2.18 -24.26 11.95
CA TRP A 87 -1.64 -24.53 10.60
C TRP A 87 -2.22 -23.61 9.54
N VAL A 88 -3.53 -23.44 9.53
CA VAL A 88 -4.18 -22.50 8.59
C VAL A 88 -3.67 -21.08 8.81
N GLY A 89 -3.58 -20.66 10.08
CA GLY A 89 -3.08 -19.33 10.44
C GLY A 89 -1.63 -19.10 10.05
N LEU A 90 -0.75 -20.09 10.26
CA LEU A 90 0.66 -20.00 9.85
C LEU A 90 0.79 -19.89 8.34
N CYS A 91 0.14 -20.75 7.57
CA CYS A 91 0.16 -20.69 6.12
C CYS A 91 -0.39 -19.34 5.62
N ALA A 92 -1.52 -18.89 6.17
CA ALA A 92 -2.12 -17.61 5.82
C ALA A 92 -1.21 -16.42 6.15
N ALA A 93 -0.54 -16.42 7.31
CA ALA A 93 0.37 -15.36 7.72
C ALA A 93 1.61 -15.27 6.81
N VAL A 94 2.21 -16.42 6.47
CA VAL A 94 3.36 -16.46 5.54
C VAL A 94 2.96 -15.98 4.15
N LEU A 95 1.84 -16.45 3.62
CA LEU A 95 1.33 -16.01 2.31
C LEU A 95 0.90 -14.53 2.33
N SER A 96 0.38 -14.04 3.47
CA SER A 96 0.08 -12.61 3.65
C SER A 96 1.35 -11.76 3.63
N ALA A 97 2.44 -12.22 4.22
CA ALA A 97 3.74 -11.54 4.13
C ALA A 97 4.26 -11.50 2.69
N TRP A 98 4.14 -12.60 1.95
CA TRP A 98 4.52 -12.64 0.54
C TRP A 98 3.71 -11.69 -0.34
N THR A 99 2.39 -11.70 -0.22
CA THR A 99 1.52 -10.75 -0.94
C THR A 99 1.72 -9.32 -0.45
N GLY A 100 2.13 -9.12 0.81
CA GLY A 100 2.53 -7.84 1.37
C GLY A 100 3.77 -7.25 0.68
N ASP A 101 4.78 -8.06 0.42
CA ASP A 101 5.96 -7.69 -0.37
C ASP A 101 5.56 -7.25 -1.80
N GLY A 102 4.69 -8.03 -2.45
CA GLY A 102 4.11 -7.67 -3.75
C GLY A 102 3.36 -6.33 -3.72
N SER A 103 2.62 -6.05 -2.63
CA SER A 103 1.93 -4.77 -2.44
C SER A 103 2.93 -3.62 -2.26
N GLY A 104 4.01 -3.82 -1.51
CA GLY A 104 5.09 -2.84 -1.34
C GLY A 104 5.72 -2.46 -2.67
N TYR A 105 6.07 -3.45 -3.48
CA TYR A 105 6.59 -3.23 -4.83
C TYR A 105 5.62 -2.45 -5.72
N GLN A 106 4.33 -2.81 -5.74
CA GLN A 106 3.32 -2.09 -6.52
C GLN A 106 3.13 -0.65 -6.05
N VAL A 107 3.19 -0.39 -4.74
CA VAL A 107 3.15 0.97 -4.19
C VAL A 107 4.37 1.77 -4.63
N ALA A 108 5.56 1.18 -4.62
CA ALA A 108 6.77 1.84 -5.11
C ALA A 108 6.62 2.30 -6.57
N GLN A 109 6.11 1.42 -7.43
CA GLN A 109 5.98 1.70 -8.87
C GLN A 109 4.84 2.66 -9.23
N LYS A 110 3.73 2.67 -8.47
CA LYS A 110 2.51 3.40 -8.82
C LYS A 110 2.21 4.60 -7.91
N GLN A 111 2.68 4.57 -6.69
CA GLN A 111 2.41 5.57 -5.66
C GLN A 111 3.69 5.89 -4.84
N PRO A 112 4.77 6.38 -5.48
CA PRO A 112 6.05 6.57 -4.80
C PRO A 112 5.96 7.55 -3.63
N MET A 113 5.11 8.57 -3.69
CA MET A 113 4.87 9.50 -2.57
C MET A 113 4.31 8.77 -1.33
N LYS A 114 3.43 7.78 -1.55
CA LYS A 114 2.90 6.95 -0.47
C LYS A 114 4.00 6.07 0.13
N LEU A 115 4.87 5.47 -0.69
CA LEU A 115 6.00 4.70 -0.20
C LEU A 115 6.93 5.58 0.64
N ALA A 116 7.30 6.75 0.13
CA ALA A 116 8.17 7.68 0.84
C ALA A 116 7.58 8.10 2.19
N ALA A 117 6.26 8.34 2.26
CA ALA A 117 5.56 8.64 3.51
C ALA A 117 5.51 7.43 4.47
N MET A 118 5.28 6.20 3.95
CA MET A 118 5.29 4.96 4.74
C MET A 118 6.66 4.68 5.36
N GLU A 119 7.73 5.09 4.69
CA GLU A 119 9.11 4.90 5.14
C GLU A 119 9.66 6.10 5.93
N GLY A 120 8.92 7.23 5.98
CA GLY A 120 9.42 8.48 6.55
C GLY A 120 10.62 9.03 5.78
N TYR A 121 10.66 8.77 4.47
CA TYR A 121 11.83 8.94 3.61
C TYR A 121 11.75 10.28 2.88
N TYR A 122 12.50 11.28 3.38
CA TYR A 122 12.44 12.64 2.85
C TYR A 122 13.44 12.91 1.74
N GLN A 123 14.63 12.31 1.82
CA GLN A 123 15.71 12.48 0.83
C GLN A 123 15.96 11.13 0.14
N GLY A 124 15.95 11.13 -1.19
CA GLY A 124 16.26 9.96 -1.99
C GLY A 124 17.74 9.62 -2.03
N GLN A 125 18.04 8.35 -2.19
CA GLN A 125 19.43 7.89 -2.38
C GLN A 125 19.45 6.55 -3.12
N GLU A 126 20.60 6.23 -3.69
CA GLU A 126 20.90 4.89 -4.18
C GLU A 126 21.17 3.94 -3.02
N GLY A 127 20.71 2.69 -3.15
CA GLY A 127 20.87 1.70 -2.08
C GLY A 127 20.20 2.10 -0.77
N ALA A 128 18.97 2.62 -0.85
CA ALA A 128 18.19 3.07 0.30
C ALA A 128 17.98 1.97 1.34
N GLY A 129 18.22 2.30 2.60
CA GLY A 129 17.96 1.43 3.74
C GLY A 129 16.48 1.40 4.11
N LEU A 130 15.99 0.25 4.57
CA LEU A 130 14.66 0.12 5.17
C LEU A 130 14.73 0.45 6.66
N VAL A 131 13.93 1.39 7.11
CA VAL A 131 13.81 1.69 8.54
C VAL A 131 12.98 0.59 9.20
N ALA A 132 13.65 -0.32 9.91
CA ALA A 132 12.97 -1.40 10.66
C ALA A 132 12.22 -0.84 11.87
N PHE A 133 12.86 0.07 12.61
CA PHE A 133 12.29 0.78 13.74
C PHE A 133 12.78 2.24 13.73
N GLY A 134 11.91 3.18 14.07
CA GLY A 134 12.27 4.58 14.12
C GLY A 134 11.30 5.43 14.94
N ILE A 135 11.83 6.51 15.49
CA ILE A 135 11.06 7.56 16.17
C ILE A 135 11.17 8.80 15.32
N LEU A 136 10.05 9.22 14.73
CA LEU A 136 9.99 10.43 13.92
C LEU A 136 10.22 11.67 14.78
N ASN A 137 10.87 12.66 14.17
CA ASN A 137 11.08 13.95 14.80
C ASN A 137 9.78 14.78 14.79
N PRO A 138 9.17 15.08 15.95
CA PRO A 138 7.92 15.84 16.03
C PRO A 138 8.07 17.30 15.58
N ASP A 139 9.31 17.81 15.55
CA ASP A 139 9.60 19.19 15.13
C ASP A 139 9.69 19.33 13.61
N LYS A 140 9.73 18.22 12.85
CA LYS A 140 9.67 18.24 11.40
C LYS A 140 8.23 18.48 10.95
N LYS A 141 7.95 19.68 10.43
CA LYS A 141 6.59 20.10 10.04
C LYS A 141 6.38 20.05 8.53
N THR A 142 7.40 20.36 7.75
CA THR A 142 7.32 20.39 6.29
C THR A 142 8.45 19.56 5.68
N ALA A 143 8.31 19.23 4.40
CA ALA A 143 9.29 18.43 3.70
C ALA A 143 10.68 19.08 3.64
N ASP A 144 10.75 20.40 3.52
CA ASP A 144 11.98 21.18 3.29
C ASP A 144 12.33 22.13 4.47
N ASP A 145 12.05 21.72 5.72
CA ASP A 145 12.37 22.53 6.91
C ASP A 145 13.81 22.34 7.43
N GLY A 146 14.64 21.60 6.72
CA GLY A 146 16.04 21.35 7.07
C GLY A 146 16.28 20.48 8.30
N LYS A 147 15.22 19.98 8.93
CA LYS A 147 15.32 19.12 10.13
C LYS A 147 15.40 17.66 9.75
N ASP A 148 16.10 16.87 10.58
CA ASP A 148 16.14 15.41 10.42
C ASP A 148 14.74 14.80 10.58
N ALA A 149 14.46 13.79 9.78
CA ALA A 149 13.17 13.07 9.83
C ALA A 149 13.00 12.24 11.10
N PHE A 150 14.11 11.77 11.68
CA PHE A 150 14.11 10.86 12.81
C PHE A 150 14.92 11.40 13.99
N LEU A 151 14.44 11.21 15.19
CA LEU A 151 15.23 11.32 16.43
C LEU A 151 16.11 10.08 16.63
N PHE A 152 15.59 8.92 16.24
CA PHE A 152 16.28 7.64 16.30
C PHE A 152 15.76 6.73 15.19
N ARG A 153 16.66 5.98 14.53
CA ARG A 153 16.28 4.96 13.55
C ARG A 153 17.25 3.79 13.54
N MET A 154 16.71 2.61 13.27
CA MET A 154 17.45 1.40 12.94
C MET A 154 17.13 1.01 11.52
N GLU A 155 18.14 0.99 10.66
CA GLU A 155 17.99 0.69 9.24
C GLU A 155 18.63 -0.65 8.88
N ILE A 156 17.98 -1.36 7.95
CA ILE A 156 18.57 -2.47 7.23
C ILE A 156 19.11 -1.91 5.92
N PRO A 157 20.45 -1.84 5.73
CA PRO A 157 21.04 -1.20 4.55
C PRO A 157 20.57 -1.84 3.25
N LYS A 158 20.33 -1.02 2.21
CA LYS A 158 19.95 -1.44 0.84
C LYS A 158 18.63 -2.19 0.71
N PHE A 159 17.94 -2.46 1.81
CA PHE A 159 16.75 -3.32 1.78
C PHE A 159 15.52 -2.61 1.21
N LEU A 160 15.40 -1.28 1.38
CA LEU A 160 14.32 -0.52 0.77
C LEU A 160 14.44 -0.50 -0.76
N SER A 161 15.65 -0.27 -1.30
CA SER A 161 15.89 -0.35 -2.75
C SER A 161 15.57 -1.75 -3.30
N LEU A 162 15.95 -2.80 -2.59
CA LEU A 162 15.64 -4.18 -2.98
C LEU A 162 14.13 -4.45 -3.02
N LEU A 163 13.38 -3.99 -2.02
CA LEU A 163 11.92 -4.16 -1.96
C LEU A 163 11.19 -3.31 -3.01
N ALA A 164 11.59 -2.05 -3.16
CA ALA A 164 10.92 -1.09 -4.03
C ALA A 164 11.21 -1.32 -5.51
N GLU A 165 12.46 -1.73 -5.85
CA GLU A 165 12.96 -1.74 -7.22
C GLU A 165 13.49 -3.09 -7.69
N ARG A 166 13.52 -4.10 -6.78
CA ARG A 166 14.14 -5.42 -7.02
C ARG A 166 15.63 -5.33 -7.37
N ASP A 167 16.25 -4.19 -7.07
CA ASP A 167 17.69 -3.93 -7.19
C ASP A 167 18.18 -3.20 -5.95
N SER A 168 19.16 -3.78 -5.28
CA SER A 168 19.74 -3.24 -4.04
C SER A 168 20.54 -1.94 -4.21
N LYS A 169 20.84 -1.54 -5.45
CA LYS A 169 21.55 -0.30 -5.79
C LYS A 169 20.65 0.78 -6.39
N ALA A 170 19.42 0.43 -6.71
CA ALA A 170 18.49 1.37 -7.35
C ALA A 170 18.27 2.62 -6.49
N PHE A 171 18.06 3.73 -7.16
CA PHE A 171 17.66 4.98 -6.53
C PHE A 171 16.18 4.89 -6.09
N VAL A 172 15.92 5.23 -4.84
CA VAL A 172 14.57 5.37 -4.31
C VAL A 172 14.33 6.84 -3.99
N PRO A 173 13.35 7.51 -4.65
CA PRO A 173 13.07 8.91 -4.42
C PRO A 173 12.43 9.13 -3.04
N GLY A 174 12.85 10.17 -2.33
CA GLY A 174 12.22 10.66 -1.13
C GLY A 174 11.13 11.69 -1.43
N ILE A 175 10.44 12.16 -0.38
CA ILE A 175 9.37 13.15 -0.50
C ILE A 175 9.86 14.41 -1.23
N ASN A 176 11.05 14.90 -0.88
CA ASN A 176 11.62 16.11 -1.49
C ASN A 176 11.93 15.93 -2.98
N ASP A 177 12.46 14.77 -3.36
CA ASP A 177 12.74 14.47 -4.76
C ASP A 177 11.44 14.37 -5.58
N LEU A 178 10.41 13.76 -5.01
CA LEU A 178 9.11 13.65 -5.65
C LEU A 178 8.39 15.01 -5.83
N LEU A 179 8.66 15.97 -4.93
CA LEU A 179 8.16 17.32 -5.05
C LEU A 179 8.96 18.16 -6.03
N LYS A 180 10.29 18.10 -5.94
CA LYS A 180 11.23 18.90 -6.78
C LYS A 180 11.37 18.35 -8.20
N GLY A 181 11.20 17.05 -8.39
CA GLY A 181 11.47 16.38 -9.67
C GLY A 181 12.97 16.30 -9.97
N GLY A 182 13.33 16.10 -11.24
CA GLY A 182 14.71 16.15 -11.71
C GLY A 182 15.52 14.86 -11.51
N TYR A 183 14.97 13.80 -10.91
CA TYR A 183 15.65 12.52 -10.79
C TYR A 183 15.35 11.61 -12.01
N PRO A 184 16.28 10.68 -12.36
CA PRO A 184 16.11 9.81 -13.51
C PRO A 184 15.03 8.74 -13.24
N LEU A 185 14.16 8.51 -14.22
CA LEU A 185 13.21 7.41 -14.25
C LEU A 185 13.79 6.19 -14.98
N LYS A 186 13.16 5.02 -14.80
CA LYS A 186 13.60 3.76 -15.44
C LYS A 186 13.60 3.77 -16.97
N ASP A 187 12.74 4.59 -17.56
CA ASP A 187 12.63 4.77 -19.01
C ASP A 187 13.66 5.73 -19.59
N GLY A 188 14.57 6.23 -18.77
CA GLY A 188 15.62 7.19 -19.16
C GLY A 188 15.13 8.63 -19.22
N THR A 189 13.86 8.90 -18.90
CA THR A 189 13.35 10.27 -18.80
C THR A 189 13.61 10.85 -17.42
N THR A 190 13.39 12.16 -17.29
CA THR A 190 13.53 12.87 -16.01
C THR A 190 12.15 13.07 -15.39
N ALA A 191 12.05 12.82 -14.09
CA ALA A 191 10.81 13.01 -13.36
C ALA A 191 10.38 14.48 -13.32
N LEU A 192 9.12 14.74 -13.64
CA LEU A 192 8.53 16.07 -13.51
C LEU A 192 8.37 16.45 -12.04
N SER A 193 8.59 17.73 -11.74
CA SER A 193 8.26 18.29 -10.42
C SER A 193 6.74 18.25 -10.16
N ALA A 194 6.37 18.35 -8.89
CA ALA A 194 4.96 18.45 -8.50
C ALA A 194 4.29 19.69 -9.12
N GLN A 195 5.03 20.81 -9.18
CA GLN A 195 4.55 22.04 -9.78
C GLN A 195 4.27 21.89 -11.28
N GLU A 196 5.18 21.27 -12.05
CA GLU A 196 4.97 20.99 -13.47
C GLU A 196 3.77 20.07 -13.70
N LYS A 197 3.55 19.07 -12.83
CA LYS A 197 2.36 18.21 -12.89
C LYS A 197 1.07 18.99 -12.64
N ILE A 198 1.08 19.94 -11.70
CA ILE A 198 -0.05 20.83 -11.43
C ILE A 198 -0.34 21.72 -12.64
N GLU A 199 0.67 22.30 -13.27
CA GLU A 199 0.50 23.14 -14.46
C GLU A 199 -0.04 22.36 -15.65
N LYS A 200 0.48 21.15 -15.90
CA LYS A 200 -0.08 20.24 -16.92
C LYS A 200 -1.53 19.86 -16.60
N GLY A 201 -1.85 19.65 -15.33
CA GLY A 201 -3.23 19.39 -14.89
C GLY A 201 -4.16 20.57 -15.15
N LYS A 202 -3.74 21.81 -14.85
CA LYS A 202 -4.49 23.03 -15.19
C LYS A 202 -4.68 23.20 -16.69
N THR A 203 -3.64 22.90 -17.46
CA THR A 203 -3.70 22.88 -18.94
C THR A 203 -4.73 21.87 -19.44
N ALA A 204 -4.77 20.65 -18.85
CA ALA A 204 -5.76 19.64 -19.21
C ALA A 204 -7.20 20.09 -18.89
N ILE A 205 -7.43 20.73 -17.74
CA ILE A 205 -8.74 21.26 -17.35
C ILE A 205 -9.17 22.39 -18.31
N GLY A 206 -8.26 23.31 -18.67
CA GLY A 206 -8.51 24.36 -19.63
C GLY A 206 -8.84 23.81 -21.02
N ALA A 207 -8.07 22.85 -21.50
CA ALA A 207 -8.31 22.18 -22.79
C ALA A 207 -9.64 21.42 -22.81
N PHE A 208 -10.02 20.79 -21.71
CA PHE A 208 -11.33 20.14 -21.59
C PHE A 208 -12.49 21.14 -21.66
N SER A 209 -12.36 22.28 -20.98
CA SER A 209 -13.36 23.36 -21.07
C SER A 209 -13.47 23.93 -22.48
N ALA A 210 -12.35 24.17 -23.17
CA ALA A 210 -12.30 24.64 -24.55
C ALA A 210 -12.91 23.61 -25.51
N TYR A 211 -12.62 22.32 -25.34
CA TYR A 211 -13.23 21.26 -26.14
C TYR A 211 -14.75 21.27 -26.05
N ARG A 212 -15.31 21.36 -24.85
CA ARG A 212 -16.77 21.40 -24.65
C ARG A 212 -17.39 22.66 -25.23
N ALA A 213 -16.75 23.81 -25.11
CA ALA A 213 -17.23 25.07 -25.70
C ALA A 213 -17.23 25.01 -27.23
N ALA A 214 -16.16 24.51 -27.86
CA ALA A 214 -16.04 24.35 -29.30
C ALA A 214 -17.09 23.36 -29.85
N LYS A 215 -17.33 22.24 -29.17
CA LYS A 215 -18.39 21.27 -29.53
C LYS A 215 -19.79 21.91 -29.46
N ALA A 216 -20.07 22.67 -28.41
CA ALA A 216 -21.34 23.36 -28.24
C ALA A 216 -21.57 24.42 -29.33
N ALA A 217 -20.48 25.06 -29.82
CA ALA A 217 -20.51 26.03 -30.93
C ALA A 217 -20.50 25.39 -32.32
N GLY A 218 -20.40 24.07 -32.45
CA GLY A 218 -20.29 23.36 -33.73
C GLY A 218 -18.96 23.57 -34.46
N ASN A 219 -17.90 24.01 -33.75
CA ASN A 219 -16.57 24.24 -34.32
C ASN A 219 -15.69 23.01 -34.15
N ASP A 220 -15.78 22.05 -35.06
CA ASP A 220 -15.03 20.79 -34.99
C ASP A 220 -13.51 20.98 -35.10
N ALA A 221 -13.02 22.01 -35.79
CA ALA A 221 -11.60 22.28 -35.94
C ALA A 221 -10.97 22.67 -34.60
N GLU A 222 -11.58 23.61 -33.87
CA GLU A 222 -11.13 23.98 -32.49
C GLU A 222 -11.29 22.82 -31.50
N ALA A 223 -12.39 22.05 -31.62
CA ALA A 223 -12.60 20.88 -30.78
C ALA A 223 -11.46 19.84 -30.94
N GLN A 224 -11.01 19.58 -32.18
CA GLN A 224 -9.89 18.66 -32.43
C GLN A 224 -8.56 19.16 -31.83
N VAL A 225 -8.26 20.45 -31.93
CA VAL A 225 -7.07 21.06 -31.33
C VAL A 225 -7.11 20.90 -29.79
N ALA A 226 -8.24 21.27 -29.21
CA ALA A 226 -8.42 21.14 -27.75
C ALA A 226 -8.34 19.67 -27.27
N ALA A 227 -8.93 18.73 -28.02
CA ALA A 227 -8.85 17.30 -27.74
C ALA A 227 -7.42 16.76 -27.77
N LYS A 228 -6.57 17.24 -28.67
CA LYS A 228 -5.15 16.86 -28.73
C LYS A 228 -4.40 17.33 -27.49
N VAL A 229 -4.55 18.60 -27.10
CA VAL A 229 -3.91 19.14 -25.87
C VAL A 229 -4.40 18.40 -24.63
N LEU A 230 -5.70 18.09 -24.56
CA LEU A 230 -6.29 17.30 -23.47
C LEU A 230 -5.65 15.91 -23.40
N LYS A 231 -5.56 15.20 -24.54
CA LYS A 231 -4.99 13.84 -24.59
C LYS A 231 -3.53 13.80 -24.11
N GLU A 232 -2.74 14.81 -24.45
CA GLU A 232 -1.34 14.92 -24.03
C GLU A 232 -1.18 15.17 -22.52
N ASN A 233 -2.16 15.78 -21.87
CA ASN A 233 -2.07 16.22 -20.46
C ASN A 233 -3.07 15.52 -19.53
N VAL A 234 -3.96 14.66 -20.04
CA VAL A 234 -5.03 14.02 -19.25
C VAL A 234 -4.52 13.18 -18.09
N ALA A 235 -3.34 12.61 -18.21
CA ALA A 235 -2.70 11.86 -17.12
C ALA A 235 -2.47 12.72 -15.85
N TYR A 236 -2.37 14.04 -16.02
CA TYR A 236 -2.18 14.99 -14.93
C TYR A 236 -3.46 15.74 -14.53
N PHE A 237 -4.61 15.39 -15.12
CA PHE A 237 -5.87 16.12 -14.92
C PHE A 237 -6.21 16.35 -13.45
N GLY A 238 -6.06 15.32 -12.62
CA GLY A 238 -6.32 15.39 -11.16
C GLY A 238 -5.41 16.39 -10.43
N TYR A 239 -4.17 16.56 -10.88
CA TYR A 239 -3.23 17.52 -10.27
C TYR A 239 -3.70 18.99 -10.46
N GLY A 240 -4.47 19.28 -11.50
CA GLY A 240 -4.96 20.63 -11.76
C GLY A 240 -5.89 21.21 -10.69
N TYR A 241 -6.44 20.37 -9.82
CA TYR A 241 -7.28 20.80 -8.70
C TYR A 241 -6.47 21.11 -7.42
N ILE A 242 -5.19 20.78 -7.39
CA ILE A 242 -4.32 20.97 -6.23
C ILE A 242 -3.87 22.42 -6.19
N LYS A 243 -3.99 23.04 -5.02
CA LYS A 243 -3.66 24.46 -4.80
C LYS A 243 -2.24 24.64 -4.29
N ASP A 244 -1.81 23.77 -3.38
CA ASP A 244 -0.48 23.77 -2.78
C ASP A 244 0.19 22.43 -2.99
N VAL A 245 1.47 22.44 -3.41
CA VAL A 245 2.30 21.26 -3.60
C VAL A 245 2.36 20.38 -2.34
N ASN A 246 2.28 20.99 -1.16
CA ASN A 246 2.27 20.27 0.12
C ASN A 246 1.03 19.38 0.33
N GLU A 247 -0.07 19.66 -0.37
CA GLU A 247 -1.28 18.81 -0.32
C GLU A 247 -1.04 17.41 -0.89
N LEU A 248 0.03 17.24 -1.68
CA LEU A 248 0.45 15.95 -2.23
C LEU A 248 1.12 15.05 -1.18
N VAL A 249 1.60 15.61 -0.08
CA VAL A 249 2.30 14.87 0.96
C VAL A 249 1.30 14.31 1.97
N PRO A 250 1.20 12.97 2.09
CA PRO A 250 0.34 12.35 3.10
C PRO A 250 0.78 12.70 4.52
N ASN A 251 -0.07 12.43 5.51
CA ASN A 251 0.32 12.53 6.91
C ASN A 251 1.40 11.48 7.22
N VAL A 252 2.67 11.91 7.16
CA VAL A 252 3.84 11.03 7.29
C VAL A 252 3.84 10.30 8.64
N PRO A 253 3.66 10.94 9.82
CA PRO A 253 3.65 10.23 11.09
C PRO A 253 2.60 9.12 11.15
N LEU A 254 1.37 9.41 10.76
CA LEU A 254 0.29 8.41 10.76
C LEU A 254 0.63 7.24 9.82
N THR A 255 1.05 7.54 8.59
CA THR A 255 1.34 6.53 7.58
C THR A 255 2.52 5.65 7.99
N PHE A 256 3.58 6.24 8.53
CA PHE A 256 4.78 5.54 9.00
C PHE A 256 4.46 4.60 10.16
N TYR A 257 3.85 5.09 11.23
CA TYR A 257 3.60 4.26 12.40
C TYR A 257 2.58 3.15 12.14
N MET A 258 1.50 3.43 11.42
CA MET A 258 0.49 2.41 11.09
C MET A 258 1.07 1.30 10.20
N PHE A 259 1.93 1.66 9.26
CA PHE A 259 2.63 0.66 8.44
C PHE A 259 3.56 -0.22 9.28
N ARG A 260 4.33 0.37 10.20
CA ARG A 260 5.21 -0.39 11.13
C ARG A 260 4.42 -1.32 12.04
N VAL A 261 3.31 -0.86 12.61
CA VAL A 261 2.41 -1.69 13.42
C VAL A 261 1.91 -2.89 12.61
N MET A 262 1.48 -2.67 11.37
CA MET A 262 1.01 -3.74 10.48
C MET A 262 2.11 -4.79 10.23
N VAL A 263 3.33 -4.37 9.90
CA VAL A 263 4.45 -5.29 9.63
C VAL A 263 4.86 -6.06 10.88
N MET A 264 4.94 -5.38 12.03
CA MET A 264 5.26 -6.02 13.32
C MET A 264 4.21 -7.04 13.73
N LEU A 265 2.93 -6.73 13.56
CA LEU A 265 1.84 -7.70 13.81
C LEU A 265 1.93 -8.90 12.87
N GLY A 266 2.28 -8.70 11.60
CA GLY A 266 2.52 -9.80 10.67
C GLY A 266 3.60 -10.75 11.16
N GLY A 267 4.75 -10.23 11.59
CA GLY A 267 5.83 -11.01 12.20
C GLY A 267 5.41 -11.70 13.51
N TYR A 268 4.66 -10.97 14.35
CA TYR A 268 4.12 -11.53 15.59
C TYR A 268 3.20 -12.73 15.33
N PHE A 269 2.27 -12.66 14.38
CA PHE A 269 1.36 -13.76 14.08
C PHE A 269 2.09 -14.99 13.53
N ILE A 270 3.10 -14.82 12.70
CA ILE A 270 3.94 -15.94 12.24
C ILE A 270 4.59 -16.62 13.44
N LEU A 271 5.25 -15.86 14.31
CA LEU A 271 5.89 -16.38 15.53
C LEU A 271 4.86 -17.03 16.46
N PHE A 272 3.72 -16.39 16.67
CA PHE A 272 2.63 -16.90 17.52
C PHE A 272 2.17 -18.29 17.06
N PHE A 273 1.88 -18.48 15.78
CA PHE A 273 1.42 -19.78 15.27
C PHE A 273 2.53 -20.85 15.34
N ILE A 274 3.79 -20.48 15.08
CA ILE A 274 4.93 -21.40 15.27
C ILE A 274 5.01 -21.88 16.71
N VAL A 275 4.93 -20.95 17.66
CA VAL A 275 4.97 -21.29 19.11
C VAL A 275 3.77 -22.15 19.51
N VAL A 276 2.55 -21.80 19.07
CA VAL A 276 1.34 -22.60 19.34
C VAL A 276 1.49 -24.02 18.79
N LEU A 277 1.96 -24.19 17.55
CA LEU A 277 2.20 -25.51 16.96
C LEU A 277 3.26 -26.30 17.72
N PHE A 278 4.38 -25.66 18.07
CA PHE A 278 5.41 -26.30 18.87
C PHE A 278 4.86 -26.81 20.21
N LEU A 279 4.10 -25.97 20.93
CA LEU A 279 3.55 -26.33 22.23
C LEU A 279 2.50 -27.43 22.14
N VAL A 280 1.65 -27.40 21.12
CA VAL A 280 0.58 -28.40 20.94
C VAL A 280 1.09 -29.77 20.53
N TYR A 281 2.23 -29.84 19.82
CA TYR A 281 2.80 -31.11 19.36
C TYR A 281 3.92 -31.68 20.27
N LYS A 282 4.68 -30.81 20.93
CA LYS A 282 5.89 -31.21 21.70
C LYS A 282 5.71 -31.09 23.20
N LYS A 283 4.68 -30.39 23.64
CA LYS A 283 4.37 -30.14 25.06
C LYS A 283 2.89 -30.37 25.33
N ASP A 284 2.50 -30.31 26.60
CA ASP A 284 1.08 -30.33 26.97
C ASP A 284 0.53 -28.90 27.10
N LEU A 285 0.05 -28.36 26.00
CA LEU A 285 -0.53 -27.02 25.96
C LEU A 285 -1.70 -26.88 26.96
N SER A 286 -2.42 -27.96 27.29
CA SER A 286 -3.57 -27.89 28.22
C SER A 286 -3.20 -27.43 29.63
N GLN A 287 -1.93 -27.56 30.02
CA GLN A 287 -1.42 -27.15 31.31
C GLN A 287 -0.72 -25.78 31.34
N MET A 288 -0.54 -25.17 30.16
CA MET A 288 0.23 -23.93 30.03
C MET A 288 -0.67 -22.69 30.13
N ARG A 289 -1.07 -22.32 31.35
CA ARG A 289 -1.99 -21.20 31.59
C ARG A 289 -1.50 -19.87 31.03
N TRP A 290 -0.19 -19.59 31.03
CA TRP A 290 0.35 -18.38 30.46
C TRP A 290 0.08 -18.26 28.95
N MET A 291 0.20 -19.39 28.23
CA MET A 291 -0.07 -19.40 26.77
C MET A 291 -1.57 -19.25 26.48
N HIS A 292 -2.44 -19.77 27.35
CA HIS A 292 -3.88 -19.52 27.20
C HIS A 292 -4.20 -18.02 27.28
N TRP A 293 -3.58 -17.29 28.22
CA TRP A 293 -3.73 -15.85 28.32
C TRP A 293 -3.17 -15.11 27.10
N VAL A 294 -1.96 -15.47 26.64
CA VAL A 294 -1.39 -14.89 25.41
C VAL A 294 -2.35 -15.08 24.24
N ALA A 295 -2.85 -16.31 24.04
CA ALA A 295 -3.77 -16.58 22.92
C ALA A 295 -5.10 -15.81 23.01
N MET A 296 -5.68 -15.69 24.21
CA MET A 296 -6.90 -14.92 24.42
C MET A 296 -6.69 -13.42 24.21
N LEU A 297 -5.57 -12.86 24.66
CA LEU A 297 -5.23 -11.44 24.49
C LEU A 297 -4.75 -11.09 23.07
N THR A 298 -4.47 -12.10 22.25
CA THR A 298 -4.12 -11.89 20.82
C THR A 298 -5.36 -11.66 19.95
N ILE A 299 -6.58 -11.96 20.43
CA ILE A 299 -7.83 -11.79 19.67
C ILE A 299 -8.08 -10.30 19.31
N PRO A 300 -8.00 -9.32 20.25
CA PRO A 300 -8.18 -7.90 19.91
C PRO A 300 -7.01 -7.35 19.15
#